data_f7992c66f4023cbbd4ef64c0e9d55ca0
#
_entry.id   f7992c66f4023cbbd4ef64c0e9d55ca0
#
_cell.length_a   1.000
_cell.length_b   1.000
_cell.length_c   1.000
_cell.angle_alpha   90.00
_cell.angle_beta   90.00
_cell.angle_gamma   90.00
#
_symmetry.space_group_name_H-M   'P 1'
#
loop_
_entity.id
_entity.type
_entity.pdbx_description
1 polymer ?
#
loop_
_entity_poly.entity_id
_entity_poly.type
_entity_poly.pdbx_seq_one_letter_code
_entity_poly.pdbx_strand_id
1 'polypeptide(L)'
;MKRIVLLVGGVETLAYFSIQMGNEWKRMGYKVFYFDLEDEMNSAKKLRRFIKPGETVLVTFNFEGLEKEAGVYREGIGYVWDEYAIPCYNIAVDHPYYYHERLADLPKKYYHISIDRLHEEYFKHFYPEFTHRGFLPLAGSRLEELCKPNTGREDGKQPVEYPAEAIRKPVEKKYNVIMTGNFTPTSFCEPYIHWINDEYAAFYQGIIDDIIAHPHRTVEEVALEHCEREMGENTYKDLRMALHRMIFIDIYVRNYWRGEAVKVLTNAGIQVDVFGKGWDELACDHPENMIMHPQTTSEECLKAIAASKISLNVMPWFKDGAHDRVFNSILNGTVSVTDTSKYLCEELKEGQGVCYYDLAQIDKLPELVRKLLADDVRREEIVRAGIPVVEEKHTWIRRAHQLMEWIEEDAGAAERKD
;
A
#
# COMPACT_ATOMS: atom_id res chain seq x y z
N MET A 1 5.49 -4.16 -25.86
CA MET A 1 5.36 -2.71 -25.50
C MET A 1 6.75 -2.06 -25.41
N LYS A 2 6.88 -0.73 -25.62
CA LYS A 2 8.21 -0.04 -25.58
C LYS A 2 8.20 1.26 -24.78
N ARG A 3 7.01 1.76 -24.44
CA ARG A 3 6.79 3.07 -23.82
C ARG A 3 5.83 2.93 -22.65
N ILE A 4 6.18 3.49 -21.53
CA ILE A 4 5.39 3.41 -20.31
C ILE A 4 5.10 4.83 -19.83
N VAL A 5 3.85 5.11 -19.53
CA VAL A 5 3.40 6.34 -18.88
C VAL A 5 3.14 6.01 -17.41
N LEU A 6 3.66 6.83 -16.52
CA LEU A 6 3.47 6.79 -15.07
C LEU A 6 2.97 8.15 -14.60
N LEU A 7 2.27 8.19 -13.48
CA LEU A 7 1.77 9.41 -12.84
C LEU A 7 2.67 9.80 -11.67
N VAL A 8 2.86 11.09 -11.48
CA VAL A 8 3.54 11.72 -10.33
C VAL A 8 2.83 13.05 -10.01
N GLY A 9 3.16 13.66 -8.87
CA GLY A 9 2.56 14.95 -8.48
C GLY A 9 1.19 14.83 -7.80
N GLY A 10 0.68 13.60 -7.62
CA GLY A 10 -0.51 13.33 -6.83
C GLY A 10 -0.14 12.93 -5.38
N VAL A 11 -0.55 11.75 -4.95
CA VAL A 11 -0.18 11.22 -3.64
C VAL A 11 1.30 10.86 -3.60
N GLU A 12 2.06 11.45 -2.68
CA GLU A 12 3.54 11.33 -2.60
C GLU A 12 4.00 9.88 -2.63
N THR A 13 3.38 9.02 -1.81
CA THR A 13 3.74 7.59 -1.73
C THR A 13 3.49 6.86 -3.05
N LEU A 14 2.41 7.17 -3.77
CA LEU A 14 2.10 6.56 -5.07
C LEU A 14 3.07 7.05 -6.15
N ALA A 15 3.43 8.33 -6.12
CA ALA A 15 4.47 8.89 -6.98
C ALA A 15 5.82 8.20 -6.72
N TYR A 16 6.16 7.95 -5.45
CA TYR A 16 7.36 7.22 -5.06
C TYR A 16 7.36 5.79 -5.64
N PHE A 17 6.27 5.03 -5.53
CA PHE A 17 6.13 3.70 -6.12
C PHE A 17 6.29 3.73 -7.65
N SER A 18 5.64 4.70 -8.30
CA SER A 18 5.77 4.93 -9.75
C SER A 18 7.22 5.17 -10.16
N ILE A 19 7.97 5.97 -9.39
CA ILE A 19 9.39 6.26 -9.67
C ILE A 19 10.24 5.01 -9.49
N GLN A 20 10.02 4.21 -8.43
CA GLN A 20 10.78 2.98 -8.19
C GLN A 20 10.62 1.98 -9.36
N MET A 21 9.39 1.72 -9.80
CA MET A 21 9.12 0.85 -10.95
C MET A 21 9.66 1.45 -12.25
N GLY A 22 9.46 2.75 -12.46
CA GLY A 22 9.92 3.45 -13.67
C GLY A 22 11.45 3.46 -13.83
N ASN A 23 12.19 3.53 -12.73
CA ASN A 23 13.66 3.42 -12.76
C ASN A 23 14.09 2.03 -13.23
N GLU A 24 13.41 0.97 -12.78
CA GLU A 24 13.69 -0.39 -13.23
C GLU A 24 13.37 -0.55 -14.72
N TRP A 25 12.21 -0.10 -15.18
CA TRP A 25 11.87 -0.18 -16.60
C TRP A 25 12.81 0.61 -17.50
N LYS A 26 13.34 1.76 -17.04
CA LYS A 26 14.42 2.47 -17.76
C LYS A 26 15.69 1.60 -17.88
N ARG A 27 16.06 0.88 -16.81
CA ARG A 27 17.21 -0.05 -16.84
C ARG A 27 16.97 -1.22 -17.80
N MET A 28 15.73 -1.69 -17.91
CA MET A 28 15.31 -2.72 -18.88
C MET A 28 15.26 -2.19 -20.33
N GLY A 29 15.49 -0.89 -20.55
CA GLY A 29 15.51 -0.27 -21.88
C GLY A 29 14.19 0.31 -22.37
N TYR A 30 13.15 0.33 -21.52
CA TYR A 30 11.88 0.97 -21.87
C TYR A 30 11.98 2.50 -21.79
N LYS A 31 11.19 3.19 -22.62
CA LYS A 31 11.03 4.64 -22.51
C LYS A 31 9.94 4.94 -21.49
N VAL A 32 10.30 5.64 -20.43
CA VAL A 32 9.37 6.02 -19.34
C VAL A 32 9.09 7.51 -19.42
N PHE A 33 7.81 7.87 -19.36
CA PHE A 33 7.32 9.23 -19.26
C PHE A 33 6.57 9.38 -17.93
N TYR A 34 6.92 10.39 -17.14
CA TYR A 34 6.21 10.76 -15.95
C TYR A 34 5.27 11.92 -16.28
N PHE A 35 3.96 11.66 -16.16
CA PHE A 35 2.93 12.68 -16.25
C PHE A 35 2.79 13.30 -14.87
N ASP A 36 3.05 14.59 -14.77
CA ASP A 36 2.99 15.35 -13.54
C ASP A 36 1.60 15.97 -13.37
N LEU A 37 0.88 15.56 -12.32
CA LEU A 37 -0.45 16.05 -11.98
C LEU A 37 -0.43 17.47 -11.42
N GLU A 38 0.71 17.97 -10.90
CA GLU A 38 0.85 19.37 -10.51
C GLU A 38 1.03 20.30 -11.73
N ASP A 39 1.45 19.75 -12.87
CA ASP A 39 1.64 20.49 -14.12
C ASP A 39 0.96 19.77 -15.32
N GLU A 40 -0.33 19.49 -15.19
CA GLU A 40 -1.11 18.68 -16.14
C GLU A 40 -1.04 19.21 -17.58
N MET A 41 -1.13 20.53 -17.78
CA MET A 41 -1.20 21.13 -19.11
C MET A 41 0.11 20.98 -19.91
N ASN A 42 1.26 21.12 -19.25
CA ASN A 42 2.55 20.89 -19.91
C ASN A 42 2.82 19.39 -20.07
N SER A 43 2.43 18.60 -19.06
CA SER A 43 2.52 17.14 -19.14
C SER A 43 1.69 16.60 -20.31
N ALA A 44 0.46 17.08 -20.51
CA ALA A 44 -0.39 16.68 -21.63
C ALA A 44 0.22 17.01 -23.00
N LYS A 45 0.85 18.19 -23.16
CA LYS A 45 1.54 18.57 -24.41
C LYS A 45 2.72 17.65 -24.71
N LYS A 46 3.51 17.28 -23.67
CA LYS A 46 4.65 16.36 -23.79
C LYS A 46 4.18 14.93 -24.03
N LEU A 47 3.12 14.48 -23.34
CA LEU A 47 2.50 13.17 -23.45
C LEU A 47 2.09 12.87 -24.89
N ARG A 48 1.40 13.79 -25.58
CA ARG A 48 0.98 13.61 -26.97
C ARG A 48 2.13 13.37 -27.95
N ARG A 49 3.33 13.90 -27.64
CA ARG A 49 4.55 13.65 -28.43
C ARG A 49 5.20 12.32 -28.05
N PHE A 50 4.97 11.87 -26.82
CA PHE A 50 5.53 10.63 -26.30
C PHE A 50 4.72 9.41 -26.74
N ILE A 51 3.40 9.50 -26.79
CA ILE A 51 2.50 8.39 -27.12
C ILE A 51 2.79 7.86 -28.53
N LYS A 52 2.78 6.52 -28.64
CA LYS A 52 2.71 5.80 -29.90
C LYS A 52 1.70 4.67 -29.77
N PRO A 53 0.62 4.66 -30.58
CA PRO A 53 -0.35 3.56 -30.59
C PRO A 53 0.34 2.21 -30.78
N GLY A 54 -0.11 1.21 -30.04
CA GLY A 54 0.47 -0.15 -30.06
C GLY A 54 1.82 -0.32 -29.35
N GLU A 55 2.53 0.78 -29.01
CA GLU A 55 3.79 0.71 -28.27
C GLU A 55 3.69 1.24 -26.82
N THR A 56 2.62 1.97 -26.48
CA THR A 56 2.49 2.69 -25.21
C THR A 56 1.51 1.99 -24.28
N VAL A 57 1.82 1.98 -22.98
CA VAL A 57 0.97 1.51 -21.89
C VAL A 57 0.93 2.56 -20.77
N LEU A 58 -0.21 2.71 -20.10
CA LEU A 58 -0.33 3.43 -18.84
C LEU A 58 -0.22 2.43 -17.69
N VAL A 59 0.60 2.73 -16.71
CA VAL A 59 0.58 2.08 -15.39
C VAL A 59 0.36 3.16 -14.35
N THR A 60 -0.64 2.94 -13.49
CA THR A 60 -1.01 3.91 -12.46
C THR A 60 -1.41 3.26 -11.17
N PHE A 61 -1.49 4.06 -10.11
CA PHE A 61 -1.99 3.68 -8.79
C PHE A 61 -3.25 4.46 -8.46
N ASN A 62 -4.20 3.81 -7.80
CA ASN A 62 -5.41 4.43 -7.25
C ASN A 62 -6.14 5.37 -8.22
N PHE A 63 -6.20 4.99 -9.49
CA PHE A 63 -6.91 5.72 -10.55
C PHE A 63 -6.32 7.10 -10.93
N GLU A 64 -5.15 7.48 -10.44
CA GLU A 64 -4.48 8.71 -10.93
C GLU A 64 -4.37 8.67 -12.46
N GLY A 65 -4.78 9.74 -13.15
CA GLY A 65 -4.88 9.80 -14.61
C GLY A 65 -6.11 9.09 -15.21
N LEU A 66 -7.03 8.59 -14.37
CA LEU A 66 -8.29 7.94 -14.74
C LEU A 66 -9.51 8.60 -14.05
N GLU A 67 -9.34 9.78 -13.44
CA GLU A 67 -10.38 10.54 -12.72
C GLU A 67 -10.80 11.80 -13.48
N LYS A 68 -10.72 11.78 -14.80
CA LYS A 68 -11.07 12.91 -15.68
C LYS A 68 -10.18 14.15 -15.48
N GLU A 69 -8.92 13.96 -15.12
CA GLU A 69 -7.95 15.04 -15.04
C GLU A 69 -7.87 15.79 -16.38
N ALA A 70 -7.82 17.13 -16.32
CA ALA A 70 -7.94 18.00 -17.50
C ALA A 70 -6.86 17.76 -18.58
N GLY A 71 -5.70 17.26 -18.17
CA GLY A 71 -4.60 16.92 -19.07
C GLY A 71 -4.83 15.69 -19.95
N VAL A 72 -5.66 14.73 -19.47
CA VAL A 72 -5.88 13.42 -20.10
C VAL A 72 -7.33 13.12 -20.46
N TYR A 73 -8.27 13.95 -20.02
CA TYR A 73 -9.71 13.81 -20.32
C TYR A 73 -10.26 15.07 -20.98
N ARG A 74 -11.26 14.92 -21.86
CA ARG A 74 -12.03 16.01 -22.46
C ARG A 74 -13.52 15.67 -22.43
N GLU A 75 -14.29 16.55 -21.88
CA GLU A 75 -15.74 16.39 -21.87
C GLU A 75 -16.30 16.23 -23.29
N GLY A 76 -17.20 15.27 -23.48
CA GLY A 76 -17.80 14.93 -24.78
C GLY A 76 -16.89 14.16 -25.75
N ILE A 77 -15.60 13.96 -25.43
CA ILE A 77 -14.63 13.22 -26.25
C ILE A 77 -14.16 11.96 -25.51
N GLY A 78 -13.83 12.06 -24.22
CA GLY A 78 -13.31 10.98 -23.38
C GLY A 78 -11.82 11.09 -23.09
N TYR A 79 -11.24 9.97 -22.70
CA TYR A 79 -9.83 9.87 -22.31
C TYR A 79 -8.88 9.82 -23.51
N VAL A 80 -7.72 10.44 -23.37
CA VAL A 80 -6.60 10.29 -24.31
C VAL A 80 -6.18 8.82 -24.46
N TRP A 81 -6.38 8.01 -23.43
CA TRP A 81 -6.10 6.58 -23.45
C TRP A 81 -6.96 5.83 -24.47
N ASP A 82 -8.23 6.22 -24.62
CA ASP A 82 -9.13 5.68 -25.65
C ASP A 82 -8.83 6.21 -27.04
N GLU A 83 -8.48 7.50 -27.16
CA GLU A 83 -8.10 8.13 -28.43
C GLU A 83 -6.93 7.38 -29.11
N TYR A 84 -5.96 6.93 -28.30
CA TYR A 84 -4.77 6.19 -28.78
C TYR A 84 -4.80 4.69 -28.49
N ALA A 85 -5.93 4.15 -28.04
CA ALA A 85 -6.12 2.73 -27.68
C ALA A 85 -5.07 2.18 -26.72
N ILE A 86 -4.69 2.98 -25.71
CA ILE A 86 -3.67 2.66 -24.71
C ILE A 86 -4.26 1.75 -23.62
N PRO A 87 -3.64 0.60 -23.33
CA PRO A 87 -3.99 -0.21 -22.17
C PRO A 87 -3.64 0.52 -20.87
N CYS A 88 -4.55 0.50 -19.90
CA CYS A 88 -4.42 1.17 -18.62
C CYS A 88 -4.41 0.13 -17.50
N TYR A 89 -3.27 -0.10 -16.87
CA TYR A 89 -3.09 -0.99 -15.73
C TYR A 89 -3.12 -0.16 -14.44
N ASN A 90 -4.17 -0.34 -13.65
CA ASN A 90 -4.37 0.38 -12.40
C ASN A 90 -4.14 -0.54 -11.20
N ILE A 91 -3.18 -0.20 -10.35
CA ILE A 91 -2.88 -0.90 -9.10
C ILE A 91 -3.67 -0.21 -7.98
N ALA A 92 -4.76 -0.82 -7.54
CA ALA A 92 -5.59 -0.30 -6.45
C ALA A 92 -4.95 -0.67 -5.11
N VAL A 93 -4.46 0.33 -4.37
CA VAL A 93 -3.77 0.12 -3.09
C VAL A 93 -4.70 0.17 -1.86
N ASP A 94 -5.98 0.44 -2.06
CA ASP A 94 -7.03 0.32 -1.06
C ASP A 94 -8.08 -0.69 -1.51
N HIS A 95 -9.02 -1.02 -0.62
CA HIS A 95 -10.08 -1.98 -0.92
C HIS A 95 -10.95 -1.51 -2.09
N PRO A 96 -11.40 -2.38 -3.02
CA PRO A 96 -12.18 -1.98 -4.21
C PRO A 96 -13.47 -1.22 -3.92
N TYR A 97 -14.12 -1.40 -2.76
CA TYR A 97 -15.33 -0.64 -2.42
C TYR A 97 -15.06 0.89 -2.25
N TYR A 98 -13.81 1.30 -2.02
CA TYR A 98 -13.44 2.72 -2.02
C TYR A 98 -13.66 3.40 -3.37
N TYR A 99 -13.58 2.61 -4.45
CA TYR A 99 -13.53 3.12 -5.82
C TYR A 99 -14.82 2.92 -6.61
N HIS A 100 -15.93 2.58 -5.95
CA HIS A 100 -17.20 2.27 -6.61
C HIS A 100 -17.62 3.32 -7.64
N GLU A 101 -17.55 4.61 -7.28
CA GLU A 101 -17.90 5.70 -8.18
C GLU A 101 -16.89 5.90 -9.32
N ARG A 102 -15.60 5.68 -9.04
CA ARG A 102 -14.51 5.80 -10.03
C ARG A 102 -14.59 4.74 -11.12
N LEU A 103 -15.11 3.55 -10.78
CA LEU A 103 -15.31 2.46 -11.72
C LEU A 103 -16.42 2.73 -12.75
N ALA A 104 -17.26 3.75 -12.56
CA ALA A 104 -18.38 4.02 -13.46
C ALA A 104 -17.97 4.55 -14.85
N ASP A 105 -16.80 5.19 -14.98
CA ASP A 105 -16.38 5.85 -16.23
C ASP A 105 -14.86 5.69 -16.44
N LEU A 106 -14.47 4.55 -16.98
CA LEU A 106 -13.08 4.17 -17.20
C LEU A 106 -12.74 4.03 -18.69
N PRO A 107 -11.46 4.13 -19.06
CA PRO A 107 -11.01 3.81 -20.41
C PRO A 107 -11.38 2.38 -20.82
N LYS A 108 -11.64 2.16 -22.12
CA LYS A 108 -12.08 0.86 -22.66
C LYS A 108 -11.12 -0.30 -22.42
N LYS A 109 -9.80 -0.01 -22.40
CA LYS A 109 -8.74 -1.00 -22.15
C LYS A 109 -8.23 -0.87 -20.72
N TYR A 110 -9.13 -0.97 -19.75
CA TYR A 110 -8.82 -0.93 -18.32
C TYR A 110 -8.54 -2.32 -17.77
N TYR A 111 -7.47 -2.43 -16.97
CA TYR A 111 -7.06 -3.64 -16.25
C TYR A 111 -6.90 -3.31 -14.77
N HIS A 112 -7.69 -3.94 -13.93
CA HIS A 112 -7.62 -3.80 -12.48
C HIS A 112 -6.60 -4.76 -11.89
N ILE A 113 -5.80 -4.27 -10.94
CA ILE A 113 -4.80 -5.05 -10.19
C ILE A 113 -5.05 -4.80 -8.71
N SER A 114 -5.16 -5.86 -7.92
CA SER A 114 -5.35 -5.80 -6.47
C SER A 114 -4.05 -6.10 -5.73
N ILE A 115 -3.88 -5.51 -4.54
CA ILE A 115 -2.70 -5.70 -3.67
C ILE A 115 -2.95 -6.66 -2.52
N ASP A 116 -4.16 -7.21 -2.42
CA ASP A 116 -4.59 -8.22 -1.46
C ASP A 116 -5.44 -9.25 -2.20
N ARG A 117 -5.32 -10.55 -1.87
CA ARG A 117 -6.03 -11.63 -2.56
C ARG A 117 -7.53 -11.60 -2.29
N LEU A 118 -7.95 -11.18 -1.09
CA LEU A 118 -9.37 -11.00 -0.79
C LEU A 118 -9.96 -9.79 -1.53
N HIS A 119 -9.17 -8.72 -1.74
CA HIS A 119 -9.57 -7.61 -2.62
C HIS A 119 -9.75 -8.08 -4.07
N GLU A 120 -8.92 -9.02 -4.55
CA GLU A 120 -9.07 -9.64 -5.85
C GLU A 120 -10.38 -10.44 -5.94
N GLU A 121 -10.67 -11.28 -4.92
CA GLU A 121 -11.91 -12.06 -4.85
C GLU A 121 -13.12 -11.14 -4.80
N TYR A 122 -13.11 -10.11 -3.95
CA TYR A 122 -14.14 -9.09 -3.87
C TYR A 122 -14.37 -8.40 -5.22
N PHE A 123 -13.30 -7.96 -5.89
CA PHE A 123 -13.42 -7.27 -7.17
C PHE A 123 -14.04 -8.16 -8.25
N LYS A 124 -13.60 -9.40 -8.37
CA LYS A 124 -14.17 -10.36 -9.32
C LYS A 124 -15.64 -10.66 -9.06
N HIS A 125 -16.04 -10.70 -7.79
CA HIS A 125 -17.42 -10.98 -7.39
C HIS A 125 -18.36 -9.80 -7.63
N PHE A 126 -17.97 -8.61 -7.19
CA PHE A 126 -18.82 -7.41 -7.21
C PHE A 126 -18.71 -6.58 -8.49
N TYR A 127 -17.64 -6.74 -9.27
CA TYR A 127 -17.35 -5.98 -10.49
C TYR A 127 -16.96 -6.90 -11.67
N PRO A 128 -17.77 -7.93 -11.98
CA PRO A 128 -17.46 -8.91 -13.03
C PRO A 128 -17.40 -8.32 -14.44
N GLU A 129 -17.91 -7.09 -14.62
CA GLU A 129 -17.87 -6.34 -15.88
C GLU A 129 -16.48 -5.83 -16.25
N PHE A 130 -15.54 -5.79 -15.30
CA PHE A 130 -14.16 -5.29 -15.53
C PHE A 130 -13.16 -6.44 -15.64
N THR A 131 -12.08 -6.18 -16.38
CA THR A 131 -10.96 -7.12 -16.45
C THR A 131 -10.10 -7.00 -15.21
N HIS A 132 -10.08 -8.04 -14.39
CA HIS A 132 -9.12 -8.18 -13.29
C HIS A 132 -7.86 -8.89 -13.80
N ARG A 133 -6.69 -8.25 -13.67
CA ARG A 133 -5.44 -8.82 -14.21
C ARG A 133 -4.73 -9.74 -13.23
N GLY A 134 -4.78 -9.45 -11.95
CA GLY A 134 -4.16 -10.30 -10.95
C GLY A 134 -3.84 -9.61 -9.63
N PHE A 135 -3.19 -10.36 -8.76
CA PHE A 135 -2.69 -9.93 -7.46
C PHE A 135 -1.23 -9.48 -7.57
N LEU A 136 -0.97 -8.22 -7.24
CA LEU A 136 0.36 -7.62 -7.20
C LEU A 136 0.56 -6.95 -5.83
N PRO A 137 1.12 -7.64 -4.83
CA PRO A 137 1.28 -7.08 -3.50
C PRO A 137 2.23 -5.89 -3.50
N LEU A 138 2.07 -4.99 -2.53
CA LEU A 138 3.02 -3.90 -2.30
C LEU A 138 4.44 -4.44 -2.07
N ALA A 139 5.42 -3.57 -2.19
CA ALA A 139 6.82 -3.94 -2.13
C ALA A 139 7.64 -2.92 -1.34
N GLY A 140 8.84 -3.31 -0.94
CA GLY A 140 9.77 -2.44 -0.26
C GLY A 140 10.81 -1.82 -1.18
N SER A 141 11.42 -0.75 -0.66
CA SER A 141 12.59 -0.10 -1.22
C SER A 141 13.76 -0.16 -0.25
N ARG A 142 14.94 -0.34 -0.78
CA ARG A 142 16.18 -0.14 -0.04
C ARG A 142 16.63 1.30 -0.17
N LEU A 143 17.08 1.90 0.92
CA LEU A 143 17.69 3.21 0.91
C LEU A 143 19.01 3.15 0.12
N GLU A 144 19.15 3.94 -0.93
CA GLU A 144 20.31 3.89 -1.84
C GLU A 144 21.64 4.18 -1.11
N GLU A 145 21.62 5.04 -0.10
CA GLU A 145 22.78 5.36 0.73
C GLU A 145 23.35 4.16 1.48
N LEU A 146 22.55 3.10 1.67
CA LEU A 146 22.98 1.83 2.27
C LEU A 146 23.55 0.84 1.26
N CYS A 147 23.41 1.14 -0.03
CA CYS A 147 24.02 0.37 -1.11
C CYS A 147 25.42 0.92 -1.37
N LYS A 148 26.47 0.07 -1.38
CA LYS A 148 27.76 0.51 -1.91
C LYS A 148 27.59 0.83 -3.38
N PRO A 149 28.06 2.00 -3.88
CA PRO A 149 28.15 2.21 -5.30
C PRO A 149 29.06 1.12 -5.88
N ASN A 150 28.58 0.44 -6.91
CA ASN A 150 29.39 -0.50 -7.67
C ASN A 150 30.46 0.30 -8.44
N THR A 151 31.61 0.58 -7.77
CA THR A 151 32.74 1.29 -8.34
C THR A 151 33.51 0.36 -9.29
N GLY A 152 32.94 0.06 -10.43
CA GLY A 152 33.62 -0.71 -11.45
C GLY A 152 32.72 -1.33 -12.48
N ARG A 153 32.17 -0.49 -13.37
CA ARG A 153 32.14 -0.71 -14.83
C ARG A 153 31.22 0.32 -15.50
N GLU A 154 31.82 1.20 -16.23
CA GLU A 154 31.20 2.05 -17.27
C GLU A 154 30.95 1.21 -18.53
N ASP A 155 30.24 0.12 -18.50
CA ASP A 155 29.83 -0.60 -19.70
C ASP A 155 28.43 -1.18 -19.48
N GLY A 156 27.46 -0.57 -20.13
CA GLY A 156 26.03 -0.83 -20.03
C GLY A 156 25.57 -2.19 -20.54
N LYS A 157 26.01 -3.28 -19.94
CA LYS A 157 25.48 -4.62 -20.24
C LYS A 157 25.74 -5.56 -19.04
N GLN A 158 24.88 -5.59 -18.08
CA GLN A 158 24.43 -6.77 -17.29
C GLN A 158 23.49 -6.36 -16.17
N PRO A 159 22.53 -7.20 -15.74
CA PRO A 159 21.71 -6.92 -14.57
C PRO A 159 22.64 -6.78 -13.36
N VAL A 160 22.48 -5.73 -12.58
CA VAL A 160 23.17 -5.58 -11.31
C VAL A 160 22.53 -6.61 -10.38
N GLU A 161 23.10 -7.81 -10.30
CA GLU A 161 22.95 -8.66 -9.13
C GLU A 161 23.56 -7.87 -7.98
N TYR A 162 22.73 -7.45 -7.04
CA TYR A 162 23.21 -6.95 -5.75
C TYR A 162 23.84 -8.14 -5.05
N PRO A 163 25.17 -8.18 -4.84
CA PRO A 163 25.77 -9.29 -4.10
C PRO A 163 25.18 -9.27 -2.70
N ALA A 164 24.75 -10.42 -2.22
CA ALA A 164 24.20 -10.64 -0.88
C ALA A 164 25.14 -10.15 0.25
N GLU A 165 26.36 -9.79 -0.08
CA GLU A 165 27.44 -9.31 0.79
C GLU A 165 27.76 -7.81 0.62
N ALA A 166 26.86 -6.97 0.04
CA ALA A 166 27.07 -5.53 0.08
C ALA A 166 27.12 -5.11 1.56
N ILE A 167 28.35 -4.94 2.08
CA ILE A 167 28.60 -4.56 3.48
C ILE A 167 27.83 -3.27 3.76
N ARG A 168 26.73 -3.40 4.50
CA ARG A 168 25.93 -2.28 4.94
C ARG A 168 26.80 -1.41 5.82
N LYS A 169 26.83 -0.12 5.55
CA LYS A 169 27.27 0.81 6.57
C LYS A 169 26.27 0.68 7.72
N PRO A 170 26.68 0.33 8.94
CA PRO A 170 25.75 0.28 10.05
C PRO A 170 25.17 1.67 10.24
N VAL A 171 23.85 1.78 10.20
CA VAL A 171 23.15 3.02 10.54
C VAL A 171 23.00 3.06 12.05
N GLU A 172 23.37 4.17 12.65
CA GLU A 172 23.17 4.39 14.09
C GLU A 172 21.68 4.32 14.42
N LYS A 173 21.31 3.47 15.37
CA LYS A 173 19.92 3.28 15.81
C LYS A 173 19.53 4.38 16.80
N LYS A 174 18.89 5.43 16.30
CA LYS A 174 18.45 6.62 17.07
C LYS A 174 17.12 6.40 17.77
N TYR A 175 16.21 5.63 17.13
CA TYR A 175 14.85 5.42 17.60
C TYR A 175 14.69 3.99 18.15
N ASN A 176 14.00 3.85 19.29
CA ASN A 176 13.68 2.54 19.82
C ASN A 176 12.55 1.87 19.01
N VAL A 177 11.41 2.52 18.93
CA VAL A 177 10.26 2.09 18.14
C VAL A 177 9.80 3.23 17.27
N ILE A 178 9.61 2.97 15.99
CA ILE A 178 9.06 3.95 15.04
C ILE A 178 7.70 3.47 14.52
N MET A 179 6.77 4.41 14.34
CA MET A 179 5.54 4.23 13.57
C MET A 179 5.47 5.28 12.47
N THR A 180 5.40 4.86 11.20
CA THR A 180 5.26 5.76 10.07
C THR A 180 3.84 5.71 9.51
N GLY A 181 3.21 6.88 9.35
CA GLY A 181 1.84 7.04 8.82
C GLY A 181 1.01 8.00 9.64
N ASN A 182 -0.03 8.53 9.02
CA ASN A 182 -0.96 9.46 9.66
C ASN A 182 -1.90 8.70 10.61
N PHE A 183 -2.39 9.40 11.59
CA PHE A 183 -3.46 8.99 12.50
C PHE A 183 -4.68 9.91 12.27
N THR A 184 -5.86 9.33 12.38
CA THR A 184 -7.13 10.07 12.39
C THR A 184 -7.92 9.55 13.58
N PRO A 185 -8.35 10.39 14.53
CA PRO A 185 -9.11 9.94 15.67
C PRO A 185 -10.44 9.32 15.21
N THR A 186 -10.93 8.30 15.92
CA THR A 186 -12.18 7.64 15.57
C THR A 186 -13.39 8.57 15.61
N SER A 187 -13.32 9.65 16.41
CA SER A 187 -14.31 10.73 16.46
C SER A 187 -14.53 11.43 15.11
N PHE A 188 -13.56 11.37 14.20
CA PHE A 188 -13.73 11.84 12.82
C PHE A 188 -14.89 11.12 12.11
N CYS A 189 -15.18 9.88 12.48
CA CYS A 189 -16.23 9.07 11.87
C CYS A 189 -17.63 9.30 12.49
N GLU A 190 -17.71 9.93 13.66
CA GLU A 190 -18.98 10.18 14.35
C GLU A 190 -20.06 10.87 13.49
N PRO A 191 -19.74 11.93 12.70
CA PRO A 191 -20.73 12.55 11.84
C PRO A 191 -21.33 11.59 10.80
N TYR A 192 -20.53 10.62 10.33
CA TYR A 192 -20.98 9.64 9.34
C TYR A 192 -21.80 8.53 9.98
N ILE A 193 -21.48 8.12 11.21
CA ILE A 193 -22.24 7.15 12.02
C ILE A 193 -23.63 7.69 12.29
N HIS A 194 -23.74 8.96 12.68
CA HIS A 194 -24.99 9.62 13.06
C HIS A 194 -25.70 10.38 11.92
N TRP A 195 -25.26 10.21 10.67
CA TRP A 195 -25.77 10.97 9.53
C TRP A 195 -27.28 10.81 9.30
N ILE A 196 -27.81 9.57 9.43
CA ILE A 196 -29.18 9.25 9.00
C ILE A 196 -30.15 9.37 10.18
N ASN A 197 -30.04 8.50 11.16
CA ASN A 197 -30.86 8.43 12.39
C ASN A 197 -30.23 7.46 13.39
N ASP A 198 -30.84 7.32 14.56
CA ASP A 198 -30.34 6.47 15.66
C ASP A 198 -30.35 4.98 15.31
N GLU A 199 -31.28 4.51 14.47
CA GLU A 199 -31.35 3.11 14.03
C GLU A 199 -30.16 2.75 13.15
N TYR A 200 -29.83 3.60 12.16
CA TYR A 200 -28.63 3.43 11.35
C TYR A 200 -27.35 3.60 12.17
N ALA A 201 -27.32 4.51 13.12
CA ALA A 201 -26.18 4.67 14.02
C ALA A 201 -25.93 3.39 14.82
N ALA A 202 -26.97 2.75 15.37
CA ALA A 202 -26.88 1.47 16.06
C ALA A 202 -26.42 0.35 15.11
N PHE A 203 -26.88 0.32 13.86
CA PHE A 203 -26.46 -0.62 12.85
C PHE A 203 -24.95 -0.49 12.53
N TYR A 204 -24.47 0.71 12.28
CA TYR A 204 -23.04 0.97 11.99
C TYR A 204 -22.16 0.66 13.21
N GLN A 205 -22.61 1.04 14.42
CA GLN A 205 -21.89 0.72 15.63
C GLN A 205 -21.81 -0.79 15.86
N GLY A 206 -22.87 -1.54 15.57
CA GLY A 206 -22.88 -3.00 15.64
C GLY A 206 -21.83 -3.64 14.72
N ILE A 207 -21.63 -3.13 13.51
CA ILE A 207 -20.58 -3.58 12.61
C ILE A 207 -19.19 -3.25 13.18
N ILE A 208 -18.99 -2.02 13.65
CA ILE A 208 -17.72 -1.57 14.25
C ILE A 208 -17.33 -2.44 15.44
N ASP A 209 -18.27 -2.67 16.36
CA ASP A 209 -18.06 -3.45 17.58
C ASP A 209 -17.71 -4.91 17.26
N ASP A 210 -18.38 -5.50 16.25
CA ASP A 210 -18.14 -6.87 15.81
C ASP A 210 -16.72 -7.02 15.19
N ILE A 211 -16.30 -6.08 14.33
CA ILE A 211 -14.96 -6.09 13.75
C ILE A 211 -13.87 -5.90 14.81
N ILE A 212 -14.11 -5.01 15.79
CA ILE A 212 -13.15 -4.79 16.89
C ILE A 212 -13.05 -6.03 17.77
N ALA A 213 -14.18 -6.69 18.06
CA ALA A 213 -14.20 -7.93 18.83
C ALA A 213 -13.55 -9.11 18.08
N HIS A 214 -13.59 -9.09 16.76
CA HIS A 214 -13.07 -10.15 15.89
C HIS A 214 -12.09 -9.61 14.84
N PRO A 215 -10.90 -9.10 15.24
CA PRO A 215 -9.98 -8.39 14.36
C PRO A 215 -9.36 -9.26 13.24
N HIS A 216 -9.62 -10.56 13.22
CA HIS A 216 -9.18 -11.45 12.14
C HIS A 216 -10.17 -11.50 10.95
N ARG A 217 -11.39 -11.00 11.14
CA ARG A 217 -12.41 -10.92 10.07
C ARG A 217 -12.18 -9.67 9.21
N THR A 218 -12.66 -9.72 7.96
CA THR A 218 -12.62 -8.56 7.08
C THR A 218 -13.79 -7.62 7.34
N VAL A 219 -13.62 -6.34 6.99
CA VAL A 219 -14.70 -5.34 7.12
C VAL A 219 -15.88 -5.70 6.21
N GLU A 220 -15.57 -6.10 4.97
CA GLU A 220 -16.61 -6.49 4.00
C GLU A 220 -17.38 -7.74 4.42
N GLU A 221 -16.73 -8.75 5.00
CA GLU A 221 -17.39 -9.95 5.50
C GLU A 221 -18.41 -9.61 6.59
N VAL A 222 -17.98 -8.86 7.61
CA VAL A 222 -18.85 -8.47 8.73
C VAL A 222 -19.96 -7.53 8.26
N ALA A 223 -19.62 -6.53 7.43
CA ALA A 223 -20.61 -5.60 6.91
C ALA A 223 -21.66 -6.29 6.02
N LEU A 224 -21.26 -7.27 5.19
CA LEU A 224 -22.20 -8.06 4.40
C LEU A 224 -23.16 -8.87 5.26
N GLU A 225 -22.67 -9.57 6.30
CA GLU A 225 -23.53 -10.32 7.21
C GLU A 225 -24.57 -9.43 7.92
N HIS A 226 -24.15 -8.22 8.33
CA HIS A 226 -25.07 -7.26 8.92
C HIS A 226 -26.09 -6.73 7.89
N CYS A 227 -25.64 -6.42 6.65
CA CYS A 227 -26.54 -5.99 5.58
C CYS A 227 -27.56 -7.07 5.22
N GLU A 228 -27.14 -8.32 5.07
CA GLU A 228 -28.06 -9.44 4.74
C GLU A 228 -29.12 -9.64 5.84
N ARG A 229 -28.74 -9.48 7.11
CA ARG A 229 -29.64 -9.58 8.25
C ARG A 229 -30.71 -8.49 8.26
N GLU A 230 -30.32 -7.24 7.94
CA GLU A 230 -31.21 -6.07 8.05
C GLU A 230 -31.99 -5.79 6.75
N MET A 231 -31.39 -6.04 5.59
CA MET A 231 -31.96 -5.65 4.31
C MET A 231 -32.74 -6.79 3.62
N GLY A 232 -32.56 -8.06 4.04
CA GLY A 232 -33.17 -9.22 3.39
C GLY A 232 -32.59 -9.53 2.02
N GLU A 233 -33.46 -9.81 1.01
CA GLU A 233 -33.00 -10.08 -0.36
C GLU A 233 -32.41 -8.84 -1.03
N ASN A 234 -31.14 -8.93 -1.46
CA ASN A 234 -30.37 -7.84 -2.05
C ASN A 234 -29.75 -8.24 -3.38
N THR A 235 -29.53 -7.25 -4.26
CA THR A 235 -28.71 -7.44 -5.46
C THR A 235 -27.24 -7.11 -5.16
N TYR A 236 -26.32 -7.63 -5.96
CA TYR A 236 -24.91 -7.24 -5.89
C TYR A 236 -24.70 -5.73 -6.02
N LYS A 237 -25.56 -5.04 -6.77
CA LYS A 237 -25.51 -3.58 -6.91
C LYS A 237 -25.83 -2.86 -5.60
N ASP A 238 -26.83 -3.37 -4.87
CA ASP A 238 -27.24 -2.79 -3.59
C ASP A 238 -26.13 -3.00 -2.55
N LEU A 239 -25.57 -4.21 -2.48
CA LEU A 239 -24.51 -4.54 -1.52
C LEU A 239 -23.23 -3.75 -1.78
N ARG A 240 -22.74 -3.67 -3.03
CA ARG A 240 -21.54 -2.90 -3.35
C ARG A 240 -21.71 -1.39 -3.09
N MET A 241 -22.93 -0.86 -3.30
CA MET A 241 -23.26 0.53 -2.96
C MET A 241 -23.30 0.72 -1.44
N ALA A 242 -23.89 -0.21 -0.69
CA ALA A 242 -23.91 -0.17 0.77
C ALA A 242 -22.49 -0.17 1.34
N LEU A 243 -21.62 -1.10 0.89
CA LEU A 243 -20.23 -1.17 1.30
C LEU A 243 -19.45 0.11 0.98
N HIS A 244 -19.65 0.67 -0.22
CA HIS A 244 -19.04 1.95 -0.60
C HIS A 244 -19.44 3.08 0.35
N ARG A 245 -20.70 3.15 0.75
CA ARG A 245 -21.19 4.18 1.71
C ARG A 245 -20.70 3.95 3.13
N MET A 246 -20.19 2.77 3.46
CA MET A 246 -19.65 2.41 4.77
C MET A 246 -18.12 2.49 4.87
N ILE A 247 -17.43 3.16 3.92
CA ILE A 247 -15.97 3.35 3.95
C ILE A 247 -15.47 3.92 5.28
N PHE A 248 -16.28 4.77 5.94
CA PHE A 248 -15.94 5.34 7.24
C PHE A 248 -15.76 4.28 8.34
N ILE A 249 -16.39 3.10 8.22
CA ILE A 249 -16.20 1.97 9.15
C ILE A 249 -14.78 1.43 9.04
N ASP A 250 -14.27 1.23 7.82
CA ASP A 250 -12.88 0.82 7.62
C ASP A 250 -11.91 1.87 8.15
N ILE A 251 -12.16 3.16 7.87
CA ILE A 251 -11.36 4.27 8.41
C ILE A 251 -11.36 4.24 9.94
N TYR A 252 -12.52 4.02 10.58
CA TYR A 252 -12.66 3.90 12.02
C TYR A 252 -11.80 2.76 12.57
N VAL A 253 -12.03 1.54 12.09
CA VAL A 253 -11.35 0.31 12.59
C VAL A 253 -9.84 0.37 12.35
N ARG A 254 -9.42 0.85 11.18
CA ARG A 254 -8.02 1.07 10.82
C ARG A 254 -7.31 1.98 11.80
N ASN A 255 -7.90 3.12 12.11
CA ASN A 255 -7.31 4.09 13.02
C ASN A 255 -7.46 3.68 14.49
N TYR A 256 -8.54 3.00 14.87
CA TYR A 256 -8.68 2.39 16.19
C TYR A 256 -7.48 1.50 16.51
N TRP A 257 -7.21 0.49 15.69
CA TRP A 257 -6.10 -0.44 15.94
C TRP A 257 -4.72 0.24 15.83
N ARG A 258 -4.58 1.23 14.94
CA ARG A 258 -3.35 2.02 14.84
C ARG A 258 -3.10 2.82 16.12
N GLY A 259 -4.12 3.44 16.66
CA GLY A 259 -4.07 4.17 17.93
C GLY A 259 -3.78 3.24 19.10
N GLU A 260 -4.51 2.12 19.22
CA GLU A 260 -4.33 1.16 20.31
C GLU A 260 -2.91 0.56 20.32
N ALA A 261 -2.33 0.24 19.17
CA ALA A 261 -0.96 -0.29 19.09
C ALA A 261 0.09 0.71 19.64
N VAL A 262 -0.05 2.00 19.36
CA VAL A 262 0.82 3.03 19.92
C VAL A 262 0.52 3.25 21.39
N LYS A 263 -0.76 3.34 21.76
CA LYS A 263 -1.23 3.60 23.13
C LYS A 263 -0.77 2.54 24.13
N VAL A 264 -0.88 1.24 23.80
CA VAL A 264 -0.45 0.17 24.73
C VAL A 264 1.07 0.21 24.96
N LEU A 265 1.86 0.63 23.98
CA LEU A 265 3.31 0.79 24.11
C LEU A 265 3.65 2.01 24.98
N THR A 266 3.09 3.17 24.67
CA THR A 266 3.36 4.41 25.42
C THR A 266 2.90 4.30 26.86
N ASN A 267 1.72 3.72 27.12
CA ASN A 267 1.21 3.47 28.47
C ASN A 267 2.07 2.47 29.25
N ALA A 268 2.77 1.58 28.54
CA ALA A 268 3.74 0.67 29.17
C ALA A 268 5.14 1.30 29.37
N GLY A 269 5.32 2.61 29.15
CA GLY A 269 6.59 3.31 29.32
C GLY A 269 7.59 3.06 28.18
N ILE A 270 7.13 2.61 27.02
CA ILE A 270 7.98 2.42 25.83
C ILE A 270 7.86 3.66 24.95
N GLN A 271 9.00 4.30 24.67
CA GLN A 271 9.03 5.44 23.75
C GLN A 271 8.74 4.99 22.32
N VAL A 272 7.75 5.64 21.68
CA VAL A 272 7.39 5.47 20.28
C VAL A 272 7.53 6.78 19.54
N ASP A 273 8.38 6.79 18.50
CA ASP A 273 8.55 7.92 17.60
C ASP A 273 7.55 7.77 16.43
N VAL A 274 6.57 8.69 16.34
CA VAL A 274 5.53 8.65 15.32
C VAL A 274 5.78 9.69 14.24
N PHE A 275 5.77 9.28 12.96
CA PHE A 275 6.00 10.14 11.81
C PHE A 275 4.71 10.26 11.00
N GLY A 276 4.07 11.43 11.04
CA GLY A 276 2.80 11.69 10.36
C GLY A 276 1.97 12.77 11.05
N LYS A 277 0.78 13.03 10.53
CA LYS A 277 -0.18 14.00 11.08
C LYS A 277 -1.18 13.32 12.01
N GLY A 278 -1.81 14.11 12.90
CA GLY A 278 -2.96 13.75 13.70
C GLY A 278 -2.64 12.97 14.97
N TRP A 279 -1.39 12.64 15.26
CA TRP A 279 -0.99 11.91 16.46
C TRP A 279 -1.20 12.70 17.75
N ASP A 280 -1.26 14.02 17.67
CA ASP A 280 -1.63 14.91 18.77
C ASP A 280 -3.07 14.73 19.27
N GLU A 281 -3.91 14.06 18.49
CA GLU A 281 -5.28 13.72 18.85
C GLU A 281 -5.41 12.34 19.52
N LEU A 282 -4.32 11.55 19.61
CA LEU A 282 -4.34 10.26 20.28
C LEU A 282 -4.31 10.43 21.80
N ALA A 283 -5.41 10.10 22.46
CA ALA A 283 -5.47 10.06 23.92
C ALA A 283 -4.76 8.82 24.47
N CYS A 284 -3.74 9.00 25.31
CA CYS A 284 -3.03 7.96 26.04
C CYS A 284 -2.65 8.47 27.45
N ASP A 285 -2.40 7.54 28.38
CA ASP A 285 -2.13 7.87 29.77
C ASP A 285 -0.72 8.46 29.98
N HIS A 286 0.20 8.12 29.07
CA HIS A 286 1.61 8.53 29.10
C HIS A 286 2.05 9.18 27.79
N PRO A 287 1.49 10.36 27.43
CA PRO A 287 1.79 11.05 26.17
C PRO A 287 3.26 11.45 26.03
N GLU A 288 3.99 11.59 27.13
CA GLU A 288 5.43 11.88 27.14
C GLU A 288 6.28 10.78 26.48
N ASN A 289 5.74 9.57 26.36
CA ASN A 289 6.40 8.46 25.66
C ASN A 289 6.10 8.43 24.14
N MET A 290 5.24 9.31 23.63
CA MET A 290 4.98 9.48 22.21
C MET A 290 5.70 10.71 21.68
N ILE A 291 6.74 10.48 20.86
CA ILE A 291 7.51 11.56 20.26
C ILE A 291 7.00 11.81 18.84
N MET A 292 6.38 12.95 18.64
CA MET A 292 5.77 13.32 17.38
C MET A 292 6.78 13.97 16.42
N HIS A 293 6.80 13.46 15.19
CA HIS A 293 7.56 14.04 14.08
C HIS A 293 6.58 14.45 12.95
N PRO A 294 6.90 15.50 12.20
CA PRO A 294 6.04 15.95 11.11
C PRO A 294 5.89 14.90 10.02
N GLN A 295 4.83 15.02 9.22
CA GLN A 295 4.71 14.26 7.98
C GLN A 295 5.90 14.59 7.07
N THR A 296 6.46 13.57 6.45
CA THR A 296 7.65 13.68 5.61
C THR A 296 7.52 12.80 4.36
N THR A 297 8.50 12.84 3.47
CA THR A 297 8.53 12.06 2.23
C THR A 297 8.80 10.58 2.50
N SER A 298 8.49 9.72 1.52
CA SER A 298 8.79 8.29 1.58
C SER A 298 10.27 8.02 1.80
N GLU A 299 11.17 8.79 1.18
CA GLU A 299 12.62 8.65 1.37
C GLU A 299 13.05 8.99 2.81
N GLU A 300 12.54 10.07 3.38
CA GLU A 300 12.83 10.43 4.77
C GLU A 300 12.25 9.42 5.77
N CYS A 301 11.08 8.84 5.47
CA CYS A 301 10.53 7.72 6.23
C CYS A 301 11.47 6.50 6.19
N LEU A 302 12.05 6.16 5.03
CA LEU A 302 13.04 5.08 4.93
C LEU A 302 14.29 5.36 5.76
N LYS A 303 14.79 6.61 5.79
CA LYS A 303 15.92 7.02 6.64
C LYS A 303 15.59 6.85 8.12
N ALA A 304 14.39 7.26 8.53
CA ALA A 304 13.93 7.09 9.91
C ALA A 304 13.79 5.61 10.28
N ILE A 305 13.22 4.79 9.38
CA ILE A 305 13.13 3.33 9.55
C ILE A 305 14.53 2.73 9.71
N ALA A 306 15.48 3.06 8.83
CA ALA A 306 16.86 2.56 8.92
C ALA A 306 17.54 2.92 10.24
N ALA A 307 17.22 4.08 10.80
CA ALA A 307 17.74 4.57 12.09
C ALA A 307 16.95 4.05 13.31
N SER A 308 15.99 3.13 13.14
CA SER A 308 15.20 2.57 14.23
C SER A 308 15.58 1.13 14.57
N LYS A 309 15.37 0.72 15.83
CA LYS A 309 15.55 -0.68 16.25
C LYS A 309 14.37 -1.53 15.82
N ILE A 310 13.16 -1.01 15.96
CA ILE A 310 11.88 -1.66 15.66
C ILE A 310 11.02 -0.71 14.84
N SER A 311 10.40 -1.23 13.79
CA SER A 311 9.34 -0.57 13.03
C SER A 311 8.01 -1.23 13.35
N LEU A 312 7.12 -0.50 14.03
CA LEU A 312 5.76 -0.95 14.31
C LEU A 312 4.90 -0.79 13.07
N ASN A 313 4.20 -1.84 12.69
CA ASN A 313 3.22 -1.82 11.61
C ASN A 313 1.88 -2.35 12.10
N VAL A 314 0.80 -1.77 11.58
CA VAL A 314 -0.59 -2.17 11.85
C VAL A 314 -1.32 -2.18 10.51
N MET A 315 -1.88 -3.32 10.12
CA MET A 315 -2.53 -3.50 8.82
C MET A 315 -3.85 -4.30 8.92
N PRO A 316 -4.82 -3.88 9.76
CA PRO A 316 -6.02 -4.66 10.04
C PRO A 316 -6.91 -4.88 8.80
N TRP A 317 -6.73 -4.10 7.74
CA TRP A 317 -7.47 -4.19 6.48
C TRP A 317 -6.82 -5.11 5.44
N PHE A 318 -5.55 -5.52 5.61
CA PHE A 318 -4.88 -6.51 4.77
C PHE A 318 -4.94 -7.88 5.44
N LYS A 319 -5.89 -8.71 5.03
CA LYS A 319 -6.01 -10.07 5.58
C LYS A 319 -5.29 -11.11 4.73
N ASP A 320 -5.10 -10.85 3.43
CA ASP A 320 -4.35 -11.72 2.51
C ASP A 320 -3.44 -10.91 1.56
N GLY A 321 -2.88 -9.82 2.06
CA GLY A 321 -1.91 -8.95 1.42
C GLY A 321 -0.82 -8.53 2.40
N ALA A 322 -0.02 -7.51 2.05
CA ALA A 322 1.00 -6.96 2.94
C ALA A 322 1.24 -5.47 2.69
N HIS A 323 1.55 -4.75 3.76
CA HIS A 323 1.93 -3.35 3.69
C HIS A 323 3.42 -3.20 3.32
N ASP A 324 3.75 -2.23 2.47
CA ASP A 324 5.12 -1.91 2.05
C ASP A 324 6.07 -1.63 3.22
N ARG A 325 5.57 -1.09 4.34
CA ARG A 325 6.35 -0.81 5.56
C ARG A 325 7.04 -2.04 6.13
N VAL A 326 6.44 -3.22 6.03
CA VAL A 326 7.05 -4.47 6.48
C VAL A 326 8.33 -4.73 5.69
N PHE A 327 8.25 -4.67 4.38
CA PHE A 327 9.38 -4.91 3.48
C PHE A 327 10.41 -3.78 3.56
N ASN A 328 9.95 -2.52 3.64
CA ASN A 328 10.81 -1.36 3.86
C ASN A 328 11.66 -1.50 5.12
N SER A 329 11.07 -1.97 6.22
CA SER A 329 11.77 -2.17 7.50
C SER A 329 12.89 -3.20 7.36
N ILE A 330 12.57 -4.36 6.82
CA ILE A 330 13.52 -5.47 6.67
C ILE A 330 14.69 -5.09 5.74
N LEU A 331 14.37 -4.51 4.57
CA LEU A 331 15.38 -4.09 3.59
C LEU A 331 16.34 -3.04 4.15
N ASN A 332 15.90 -2.24 5.11
CA ASN A 332 16.70 -1.17 5.70
C ASN A 332 17.26 -1.50 7.09
N GLY A 333 17.30 -2.78 7.43
CA GLY A 333 18.02 -3.25 8.62
C GLY A 333 17.27 -3.06 9.93
N THR A 334 15.93 -3.08 9.89
CA THR A 334 15.04 -2.87 11.05
C THR A 334 14.06 -4.03 11.18
N VAL A 335 13.86 -4.51 12.41
CA VAL A 335 12.84 -5.53 12.69
C VAL A 335 11.46 -4.94 12.47
N SER A 336 10.61 -5.61 11.69
CA SER A 336 9.20 -5.26 11.58
C SER A 336 8.39 -5.99 12.64
N VAL A 337 7.76 -5.25 13.55
CA VAL A 337 6.77 -5.77 14.49
C VAL A 337 5.39 -5.46 13.91
N THR A 338 4.64 -6.47 13.51
CA THR A 338 3.41 -6.32 12.71
C THR A 338 2.33 -7.31 13.13
N ASP A 339 1.06 -6.94 12.95
CA ASP A 339 -0.02 -7.90 12.95
C ASP A 339 0.05 -8.83 11.73
N THR A 340 -0.77 -9.86 11.71
CA THR A 340 -0.68 -10.94 10.73
C THR A 340 -1.59 -10.71 9.53
N SER A 341 -1.17 -11.21 8.36
CA SER A 341 -2.03 -11.55 7.24
C SER A 341 -1.67 -12.95 6.75
N LYS A 342 -2.59 -13.62 6.05
CA LYS A 342 -2.34 -14.95 5.50
C LYS A 342 -1.15 -14.91 4.53
N TYR A 343 -1.18 -13.99 3.56
CA TYR A 343 -0.09 -13.81 2.61
C TYR A 343 1.25 -13.56 3.30
N LEU A 344 1.30 -12.62 4.25
CA LEU A 344 2.55 -12.28 4.92
C LEU A 344 3.14 -13.47 5.69
N CYS A 345 2.29 -14.27 6.37
CA CYS A 345 2.71 -15.48 7.09
C CYS A 345 3.16 -16.61 6.15
N GLU A 346 2.68 -16.64 4.90
CA GLU A 346 3.17 -17.58 3.87
C GLU A 346 4.58 -17.20 3.41
N GLU A 347 4.84 -15.90 3.21
CA GLU A 347 6.08 -15.38 2.65
C GLU A 347 7.21 -15.20 3.68
N LEU A 348 6.90 -14.79 4.90
CA LEU A 348 7.85 -14.52 5.98
C LEU A 348 7.46 -15.30 7.24
N LYS A 349 8.34 -16.15 7.71
CA LYS A 349 8.11 -16.86 8.99
C LYS A 349 8.52 -15.97 10.17
N GLU A 350 7.97 -16.27 11.35
CA GLU A 350 8.39 -15.62 12.60
C GLU A 350 9.91 -15.64 12.73
N GLY A 351 10.51 -14.48 12.99
CA GLY A 351 11.97 -14.32 13.06
C GLY A 351 12.67 -14.14 11.71
N GLN A 352 11.95 -14.07 10.59
CA GLN A 352 12.49 -13.72 9.26
C GLN A 352 12.22 -12.24 8.93
N GLY A 353 12.89 -11.34 9.64
CA GLY A 353 12.69 -9.89 9.51
C GLY A 353 11.45 -9.37 10.21
N VAL A 354 10.53 -10.24 10.58
CA VAL A 354 9.26 -9.94 11.23
C VAL A 354 9.16 -10.59 12.60
N CYS A 355 8.44 -9.93 13.50
CA CYS A 355 7.88 -10.51 14.70
C CYS A 355 6.40 -10.19 14.72
N TYR A 356 5.57 -11.21 14.84
CA TYR A 356 4.13 -11.07 14.76
C TYR A 356 3.51 -10.81 16.13
N TYR A 357 2.46 -9.98 16.14
CA TYR A 357 1.57 -9.85 17.29
C TYR A 357 0.11 -10.02 16.83
N ASP A 358 -0.74 -10.37 17.78
CA ASP A 358 -2.16 -10.57 17.56
C ASP A 358 -2.95 -9.35 18.05
N LEU A 359 -3.76 -8.75 17.18
CA LEU A 359 -4.63 -7.63 17.54
C LEU A 359 -5.62 -8.00 18.66
N ALA A 360 -6.11 -9.24 18.69
CA ALA A 360 -6.98 -9.74 19.74
C ALA A 360 -6.25 -9.88 21.12
N GLN A 361 -4.92 -9.80 21.14
CA GLN A 361 -4.06 -9.89 22.30
C GLN A 361 -3.06 -8.73 22.37
N ILE A 362 -3.50 -7.55 21.95
CA ILE A 362 -2.64 -6.37 21.79
C ILE A 362 -1.97 -5.94 23.09
N ASP A 363 -2.55 -6.28 24.24
CA ASP A 363 -1.99 -6.11 25.59
C ASP A 363 -0.63 -6.81 25.78
N LYS A 364 -0.32 -7.83 24.97
CA LYS A 364 0.98 -8.53 24.98
C LYS A 364 2.06 -7.85 24.15
N LEU A 365 1.71 -6.90 23.30
CA LEU A 365 2.64 -6.19 22.42
C LEU A 365 3.79 -5.52 23.20
N PRO A 366 3.57 -4.87 24.36
CA PRO A 366 4.67 -4.28 25.13
C PRO A 366 5.71 -5.29 25.62
N GLU A 367 5.31 -6.51 25.95
CA GLU A 367 6.24 -7.57 26.37
C GLU A 367 7.14 -8.00 25.19
N LEU A 368 6.56 -8.22 24.01
CA LEU A 368 7.29 -8.53 22.79
C LEU A 368 8.33 -7.43 22.46
N VAL A 369 7.89 -6.18 22.47
CA VAL A 369 8.75 -5.04 22.14
C VAL A 369 9.88 -4.88 23.16
N ARG A 370 9.63 -5.04 24.48
CA ARG A 370 10.70 -5.00 25.51
C ARG A 370 11.74 -6.09 25.31
N LYS A 371 11.33 -7.32 24.98
CA LYS A 371 12.25 -8.43 24.68
C LYS A 371 13.16 -8.08 23.48
N LEU A 372 12.57 -7.53 22.44
CA LEU A 372 13.33 -7.13 21.26
C LEU A 372 14.26 -5.94 21.54
N LEU A 373 13.84 -4.95 22.32
CA LEU A 373 14.68 -3.80 22.67
C LEU A 373 15.88 -4.19 23.54
N ALA A 374 15.75 -5.21 24.38
CA ALA A 374 16.80 -5.70 25.27
C ALA A 374 17.88 -6.55 24.58
N ASP A 375 17.66 -7.04 23.36
CA ASP A 375 18.53 -8.01 22.68
C ASP A 375 18.91 -7.56 21.26
N ASP A 376 20.04 -6.83 21.17
CA ASP A 376 20.56 -6.30 19.92
C ASP A 376 20.97 -7.44 18.96
N VAL A 377 21.55 -8.51 19.51
CA VAL A 377 22.00 -9.67 18.70
C VAL A 377 20.80 -10.35 18.06
N ARG A 378 19.74 -10.58 18.85
CA ARG A 378 18.51 -11.19 18.35
C ARG A 378 17.86 -10.36 17.24
N ARG A 379 17.82 -9.03 17.37
CA ARG A 379 17.28 -8.18 16.30
C ARG A 379 18.08 -8.29 15.01
N GLU A 380 19.42 -8.30 15.11
CA GLU A 380 20.30 -8.48 13.95
C GLU A 380 20.09 -9.82 13.26
N GLU A 381 19.94 -10.92 14.02
CA GLU A 381 19.63 -12.25 13.49
C GLU A 381 18.32 -12.26 12.72
N ILE A 382 17.24 -11.68 13.30
CA ILE A 382 15.91 -11.59 12.69
C ILE A 382 16.00 -10.84 11.35
N VAL A 383 16.61 -9.66 11.34
CA VAL A 383 16.78 -8.86 10.11
C VAL A 383 17.60 -9.62 9.07
N ARG A 384 18.72 -10.22 9.47
CA ARG A 384 19.61 -10.99 8.57
C ARG A 384 18.88 -12.15 7.91
N ALA A 385 17.98 -12.82 8.64
CA ALA A 385 17.18 -13.91 8.10
C ALA A 385 16.11 -13.46 7.10
N GLY A 386 15.55 -12.24 7.27
CA GLY A 386 14.49 -11.74 6.40
C GLY A 386 14.96 -11.11 5.10
N ILE A 387 16.13 -10.47 5.09
CA ILE A 387 16.62 -9.70 3.95
C ILE A 387 16.67 -10.52 2.65
N PRO A 388 17.25 -11.72 2.59
CA PRO A 388 17.32 -12.46 1.33
C PRO A 388 15.93 -12.77 0.75
N VAL A 389 14.96 -13.08 1.62
CA VAL A 389 13.58 -13.38 1.20
C VAL A 389 12.93 -12.14 0.57
N VAL A 390 13.07 -10.98 1.23
CA VAL A 390 12.46 -9.74 0.75
C VAL A 390 13.17 -9.23 -0.51
N GLU A 391 14.48 -9.33 -0.61
CA GLU A 391 15.24 -8.97 -1.82
C GLU A 391 14.84 -9.81 -3.02
N GLU A 392 14.65 -11.11 -2.82
CA GLU A 392 14.27 -12.01 -3.89
C GLU A 392 12.86 -11.76 -4.40
N LYS A 393 11.89 -11.45 -3.50
CA LYS A 393 10.47 -11.51 -3.84
C LYS A 393 9.70 -10.18 -3.71
N HIS A 394 10.10 -9.29 -2.80
CA HIS A 394 9.23 -8.20 -2.32
C HIS A 394 9.84 -6.81 -2.53
N THR A 395 10.49 -6.58 -3.67
CA THR A 395 11.00 -5.27 -4.08
C THR A 395 10.20 -4.69 -5.25
N TRP A 396 10.18 -3.36 -5.40
CA TRP A 396 9.57 -2.71 -6.56
C TRP A 396 10.23 -3.13 -7.89
N ILE A 397 11.48 -3.55 -7.86
CA ILE A 397 12.17 -4.17 -9.01
C ILE A 397 11.41 -5.43 -9.45
N ARG A 398 11.09 -6.32 -8.51
CA ARG A 398 10.34 -7.56 -8.81
C ARG A 398 8.93 -7.27 -9.30
N ARG A 399 8.25 -6.25 -8.71
CA ARG A 399 6.92 -5.84 -9.18
C ARG A 399 6.97 -5.28 -10.61
N ALA A 400 8.01 -4.51 -10.93
CA ALA A 400 8.19 -3.98 -12.29
C ALA A 400 8.35 -5.11 -13.32
N HIS A 401 9.14 -6.14 -13.02
CA HIS A 401 9.28 -7.32 -13.88
C HIS A 401 7.98 -8.09 -14.02
N GLN A 402 7.33 -8.45 -12.92
CA GLN A 402 6.07 -9.19 -12.91
C GLN A 402 4.97 -8.48 -13.71
N LEU A 403 4.82 -7.17 -13.52
CA LEU A 403 3.82 -6.40 -14.26
C LEU A 403 4.17 -6.30 -15.75
N MET A 404 5.45 -6.22 -16.09
CA MET A 404 5.84 -6.19 -17.49
C MET A 404 5.56 -7.52 -18.21
N GLU A 405 5.78 -8.65 -17.56
CA GLU A 405 5.38 -9.97 -18.07
C GLU A 405 3.88 -9.99 -18.41
N TRP A 406 3.04 -9.50 -17.50
CA TRP A 406 1.60 -9.41 -17.74
C TRP A 406 1.23 -8.51 -18.92
N ILE A 407 1.88 -7.35 -19.01
CA ILE A 407 1.66 -6.39 -20.12
C ILE A 407 2.06 -7.01 -21.46
N GLU A 408 3.14 -7.77 -21.52
CA GLU A 408 3.61 -8.44 -22.73
C GLU A 408 2.73 -9.63 -23.13
N GLU A 409 2.24 -10.41 -22.16
CA GLU A 409 1.25 -11.48 -22.38
C GLU A 409 -0.04 -10.93 -22.99
N ASP A 410 -0.59 -9.84 -22.43
CA ASP A 410 -1.83 -9.21 -22.89
C ASP A 410 -1.66 -8.62 -24.31
N ALA A 411 -0.51 -8.01 -24.60
CA ALA A 411 -0.17 -7.52 -25.93
C ALA A 411 -0.10 -8.66 -26.97
N GLY A 412 0.58 -9.76 -26.64
CA GLY A 412 0.66 -10.93 -27.51
C GLY A 412 -0.67 -11.67 -27.70
N ALA A 413 -1.57 -11.60 -26.72
CA ALA A 413 -2.92 -12.15 -26.84
C ALA A 413 -3.82 -11.29 -27.76
N ALA A 414 -3.63 -9.97 -27.76
CA ALA A 414 -4.35 -9.06 -28.65
C ALA A 414 -3.93 -9.25 -30.12
N GLU A 415 -2.63 -9.37 -30.41
CA GLU A 415 -2.10 -9.60 -31.76
C GLU A 415 -2.56 -10.92 -32.39
N ARG A 416 -2.97 -11.90 -31.58
CA ARG A 416 -3.49 -13.20 -32.07
C ARG A 416 -4.99 -13.19 -32.38
N LYS A 417 -5.70 -12.14 -32.00
CA LYS A 417 -7.16 -12.01 -32.23
C LYS A 417 -7.51 -11.13 -33.43
N ASP A 418 -6.54 -10.34 -33.89
CA ASP A 418 -6.60 -9.54 -35.12
C ASP A 418 -6.04 -10.35 -36.32
#